data_b4ff37f7fb9d56df3436076dbad1b7a1
#
_entry.id   b4ff37f7fb9d56df3436076dbad1b7a1
#
_cell.length_a   1.000
_cell.length_b   1.000
_cell.length_c   1.000
_cell.angle_alpha   90.00
_cell.angle_beta   90.00
_cell.angle_gamma   90.00
#
_symmetry.space_group_name_H-M   'P 1'
#
loop_
_entity.id
_entity.type
_entity.pdbx_description
1 polymer ?
#
loop_
_entity_poly.entity_id
_entity_poly.type
_entity_poly.pdbx_seq_one_letter_code
_entity_poly.pdbx_strand_id
1 'polypeptide(L)'
;MNNKLYIPACLLAILALLTSYQTVLAHESITVGDFEIEIGWVNEPAIAGQQNAIAISITNASSAEPVEDVSSLTVTVSYGGQSKELTLQPLGENARGQFVAPILPTVAGEYTLKLGGTLGETVVDAEVHPEEVLPADTLQFPSAESAEQSANAGMTNWLIYLSLLIGLIALGLGVTALRKAR
;
A
#
# COMPACT_ATOMS: atom_id res chain seq x y z
N MET A 1 30.18 22.75 34.75
CA MET A 1 29.60 22.48 33.43
C MET A 1 28.09 22.27 33.65
N ASN A 2 27.26 23.16 33.07
CA ASN A 2 25.83 23.26 33.42
C ASN A 2 24.96 22.21 32.70
N ASN A 3 24.75 21.05 33.33
CA ASN A 3 23.86 20.00 32.82
C ASN A 3 22.37 20.34 32.91
N LYS A 4 22.00 21.51 33.44
CA LYS A 4 20.59 21.88 33.67
C LYS A 4 19.84 22.33 32.42
N LEU A 5 20.55 22.60 31.31
CA LEU A 5 19.92 23.11 30.07
C LEU A 5 19.49 22.01 29.10
N TYR A 6 20.05 20.79 29.21
CA TYR A 6 19.77 19.69 28.28
C TYR A 6 18.45 18.96 28.56
N ILE A 7 18.01 18.93 29.83
CA ILE A 7 16.76 18.26 30.21
C ILE A 7 15.53 18.91 29.55
N PRO A 8 15.35 20.26 29.59
CA PRO A 8 14.20 20.87 28.91
C PRO A 8 14.28 20.77 27.38
N ALA A 9 15.48 20.78 26.78
CA ALA A 9 15.65 20.62 25.35
C ALA A 9 15.29 19.21 24.88
N CYS A 10 15.68 18.17 25.61
CA CYS A 10 15.26 16.78 25.33
C CYS A 10 13.75 16.57 25.50
N LEU A 11 13.15 17.19 26.53
CA LEU A 11 11.69 17.11 26.74
C LEU A 11 10.92 17.79 25.59
N LEU A 12 11.41 18.93 25.10
CA LEU A 12 10.82 19.64 23.97
C LEU A 12 10.94 18.84 22.66
N ALA A 13 12.08 18.18 22.45
CA ALA A 13 12.28 17.31 21.27
C ALA A 13 11.39 16.08 21.31
N ILE A 14 11.20 15.45 22.47
CA ILE A 14 10.28 14.31 22.64
C ILE A 14 8.83 14.77 22.45
N LEU A 15 8.45 15.93 22.95
CA LEU A 15 7.10 16.49 22.78
C LEU A 15 6.83 16.81 21.28
N ALA A 16 7.82 17.32 20.56
CA ALA A 16 7.71 17.59 19.12
C ALA A 16 7.57 16.30 18.30
N LEU A 17 8.23 15.21 18.70
CA LEU A 17 8.09 13.89 18.07
C LEU A 17 6.70 13.26 18.32
N LEU A 18 6.06 13.55 19.43
CA LEU A 18 4.73 13.03 19.78
C LEU A 18 3.57 13.76 19.08
N THR A 19 3.82 14.94 18.48
CA THR A 19 2.80 15.70 17.74
C THR A 19 2.69 15.36 16.26
N SER A 20 3.52 14.45 15.73
CA SER A 20 3.58 14.09 14.32
C SER A 20 2.64 12.91 13.95
N TYR A 21 1.57 12.67 14.70
CA TYR A 21 0.55 11.71 14.28
C TYR A 21 -0.29 12.34 13.18
N GLN A 22 0.05 12.04 11.93
CA GLN A 22 -0.87 12.28 10.81
C GLN A 22 -1.90 11.14 10.85
N THR A 23 -3.16 11.49 11.02
CA THR A 23 -4.26 10.55 10.73
C THR A 23 -4.26 10.34 9.23
N VAL A 24 -3.83 9.16 8.79
CA VAL A 24 -4.07 8.71 7.42
C VAL A 24 -5.56 8.45 7.34
N LEU A 25 -6.30 9.32 6.65
CA LEU A 25 -7.66 9.05 6.24
C LEU A 25 -7.55 8.15 5.02
N ALA A 26 -8.09 6.95 5.11
CA ALA A 26 -8.11 5.97 4.04
C ALA A 26 -9.00 6.43 2.86
N HIS A 27 -9.96 7.32 3.11
CA HIS A 27 -10.82 7.92 2.11
C HIS A 27 -10.57 9.42 1.98
N GLU A 28 -10.51 9.90 0.75
CA GLU A 28 -10.45 11.33 0.45
C GLU A 28 -11.87 11.91 0.40
N SER A 29 -12.08 13.04 1.07
CA SER A 29 -13.37 13.73 1.13
C SER A 29 -13.26 15.07 0.41
N ILE A 30 -14.16 15.31 -0.54
CA ILE A 30 -14.25 16.55 -1.30
C ILE A 30 -15.65 17.15 -1.18
N THR A 31 -15.74 18.48 -1.20
CA THR A 31 -17.02 19.20 -1.25
C THR A 31 -17.22 19.84 -2.62
N VAL A 32 -18.32 19.50 -3.27
CA VAL A 32 -18.69 20.05 -4.58
C VAL A 32 -20.10 20.65 -4.50
N GLY A 33 -20.21 21.97 -4.48
CA GLY A 33 -21.48 22.65 -4.22
C GLY A 33 -22.08 22.28 -2.87
N ASP A 34 -23.28 21.73 -2.89
CA ASP A 34 -23.99 21.29 -1.67
C ASP A 34 -23.74 19.82 -1.32
N PHE A 35 -22.78 19.16 -1.98
CA PHE A 35 -22.50 17.74 -1.79
C PHE A 35 -21.13 17.51 -1.18
N GLU A 36 -21.08 16.56 -0.24
CA GLU A 36 -19.87 15.95 0.29
C GLU A 36 -19.72 14.57 -0.38
N ILE A 37 -18.57 14.34 -1.00
CA ILE A 37 -18.24 13.11 -1.71
C ILE A 37 -17.01 12.52 -1.08
N GLU A 38 -17.15 11.32 -0.53
CA GLU A 38 -16.07 10.53 0.05
C GLU A 38 -15.67 9.41 -0.91
N ILE A 39 -14.38 9.26 -1.19
CA ILE A 39 -13.86 8.33 -2.20
C ILE A 39 -12.65 7.60 -1.67
N GLY A 40 -12.60 6.28 -1.91
CA GLY A 40 -11.46 5.44 -1.55
C GLY A 40 -11.55 4.05 -2.17
N TRP A 41 -10.71 3.14 -1.72
CA TRP A 41 -10.79 1.74 -2.08
C TRP A 41 -11.75 1.00 -1.16
N VAL A 42 -12.47 -0.01 -1.71
CA VAL A 42 -13.32 -0.89 -0.89
C VAL A 42 -12.48 -1.78 0.02
N ASN A 43 -11.38 -2.32 -0.50
CA ASN A 43 -10.44 -3.13 0.27
C ASN A 43 -9.13 -2.36 0.40
N GLU A 44 -8.73 -2.09 1.62
CA GLU A 44 -7.50 -1.38 1.97
C GLU A 44 -6.57 -2.24 2.82
N PRO A 45 -5.28 -2.18 2.52
CA PRO A 45 -4.65 -1.50 1.39
C PRO A 45 -5.00 -2.15 0.04
N ALA A 46 -5.11 -1.34 -1.02
CA ALA A 46 -5.29 -1.86 -2.37
C ALA A 46 -4.01 -2.55 -2.85
N ILE A 47 -4.13 -3.74 -3.45
CA ILE A 47 -2.99 -4.58 -3.87
C ILE A 47 -3.05 -4.83 -5.37
N ALA A 48 -1.95 -4.62 -6.08
CA ALA A 48 -1.83 -4.91 -7.50
C ALA A 48 -2.11 -6.39 -7.81
N GLY A 49 -2.95 -6.65 -8.82
CA GLY A 49 -3.36 -7.99 -9.20
C GLY A 49 -4.50 -8.58 -8.36
N GLN A 50 -5.01 -7.86 -7.36
CA GLN A 50 -6.19 -8.27 -6.60
C GLN A 50 -7.42 -7.48 -7.02
N GLN A 51 -8.56 -8.17 -7.16
CA GLN A 51 -9.82 -7.51 -7.45
C GLN A 51 -10.21 -6.58 -6.32
N ASN A 52 -10.61 -5.36 -6.66
CA ASN A 52 -11.06 -4.33 -5.74
C ASN A 52 -12.20 -3.53 -6.37
N ALA A 53 -12.63 -2.48 -5.73
CA ALA A 53 -13.54 -1.49 -6.29
C ALA A 53 -13.21 -0.11 -5.70
N ILE A 54 -13.59 0.93 -6.42
CA ILE A 54 -13.67 2.28 -5.86
C ILE A 54 -14.99 2.40 -5.10
N ALA A 55 -14.91 2.80 -3.84
CA ALA A 55 -16.06 3.16 -3.02
C ALA A 55 -16.33 4.65 -3.14
N ILE A 56 -17.59 5.03 -3.30
CA ILE A 56 -18.02 6.44 -3.34
C ILE A 56 -19.24 6.58 -2.44
N SER A 57 -19.16 7.50 -1.48
CA SER A 57 -20.28 7.90 -0.63
C SER A 57 -20.64 9.35 -0.93
N ILE A 58 -21.92 9.63 -1.17
CA ILE A 58 -22.38 10.98 -1.52
C ILE A 58 -23.49 11.39 -0.58
N THR A 59 -23.30 12.52 0.10
CA THR A 59 -24.28 13.11 1.01
C THR A 59 -24.48 14.59 0.71
N ASN A 60 -25.59 15.13 1.12
CA ASN A 60 -25.77 16.57 1.17
C ASN A 60 -24.97 17.13 2.34
N ALA A 61 -24.08 18.10 2.08
CA ALA A 61 -23.15 18.65 3.07
C ALA A 61 -23.85 19.33 4.28
N SER A 62 -25.09 19.82 4.09
CA SER A 62 -25.82 20.54 5.14
C SER A 62 -26.72 19.63 5.99
N SER A 63 -27.37 18.64 5.35
CA SER A 63 -28.35 17.75 5.99
C SER A 63 -27.80 16.35 6.32
N ALA A 64 -26.64 16.00 5.74
CA ALA A 64 -26.07 14.64 5.75
C ALA A 64 -27.01 13.58 5.14
N GLU A 65 -27.99 14.01 4.34
CA GLU A 65 -28.89 13.08 3.64
C GLU A 65 -28.15 12.41 2.47
N PRO A 66 -28.31 11.09 2.29
CA PRO A 66 -27.68 10.36 1.19
C PRO A 66 -28.27 10.75 -0.16
N VAL A 67 -27.40 10.86 -1.18
CA VAL A 67 -27.77 11.11 -2.57
C VAL A 67 -27.81 9.78 -3.31
N GLU A 68 -28.96 9.43 -3.86
CA GLU A 68 -29.18 8.12 -4.51
C GLU A 68 -29.13 8.16 -6.04
N ASP A 69 -29.42 9.34 -6.63
CA ASP A 69 -29.37 9.52 -8.08
C ASP A 69 -28.01 10.05 -8.52
N VAL A 70 -27.22 9.14 -9.08
CA VAL A 70 -25.90 9.41 -9.67
C VAL A 70 -25.85 9.06 -11.15
N SER A 71 -27.01 8.95 -11.80
CA SER A 71 -27.12 8.54 -13.21
C SER A 71 -26.36 9.43 -14.18
N SER A 72 -26.13 10.70 -13.81
CA SER A 72 -25.39 11.69 -14.60
C SER A 72 -23.94 11.88 -14.14
N LEU A 73 -23.47 11.05 -13.18
CA LEU A 73 -22.09 11.09 -12.69
C LEU A 73 -21.26 10.04 -13.42
N THR A 74 -20.08 10.43 -13.86
CA THR A 74 -19.08 9.54 -14.46
C THR A 74 -17.84 9.48 -13.59
N VAL A 75 -17.23 8.31 -13.50
CA VAL A 75 -15.96 8.10 -12.80
C VAL A 75 -14.96 7.52 -13.77
N THR A 76 -13.84 8.21 -13.96
CA THR A 76 -12.75 7.77 -14.82
C THR A 76 -11.51 7.54 -13.97
N VAL A 77 -10.93 6.34 -14.05
CA VAL A 77 -9.64 6.04 -13.44
C VAL A 77 -8.52 6.23 -14.47
N SER A 78 -7.40 6.77 -14.01
CA SER A 78 -6.22 7.00 -14.84
C SER A 78 -4.95 6.49 -14.16
N TYR A 79 -4.04 5.88 -14.95
CA TYR A 79 -2.71 5.45 -14.53
C TYR A 79 -1.76 5.41 -15.73
N GLY A 80 -0.56 5.99 -15.61
CA GLY A 80 0.48 5.90 -16.64
C GLY A 80 0.06 6.43 -18.02
N GLY A 81 -0.83 7.44 -18.08
CA GLY A 81 -1.36 8.03 -19.31
C GLY A 81 -2.49 7.22 -19.96
N GLN A 82 -2.94 6.14 -19.36
CA GLN A 82 -4.13 5.40 -19.76
C GLN A 82 -5.32 5.77 -18.87
N SER A 83 -6.52 5.74 -19.42
CA SER A 83 -7.75 6.04 -18.69
C SER A 83 -8.83 5.04 -19.02
N LYS A 84 -9.70 4.77 -18.04
CA LYS A 84 -10.85 3.88 -18.17
C LYS A 84 -12.03 4.46 -17.40
N GLU A 85 -13.17 4.54 -18.05
CA GLU A 85 -14.44 4.84 -17.37
C GLU A 85 -14.90 3.63 -16.57
N LEU A 86 -15.32 3.87 -15.33
CA LEU A 86 -15.83 2.87 -14.40
C LEU A 86 -17.35 2.97 -14.31
N THR A 87 -18.02 1.81 -14.21
CA THR A 87 -19.47 1.76 -14.02
C THR A 87 -19.80 1.79 -12.53
N LEU A 88 -20.49 2.84 -12.09
CA LEU A 88 -21.02 2.94 -10.74
C LEU A 88 -22.21 1.98 -10.55
N GLN A 89 -22.20 1.29 -9.42
CA GLN A 89 -23.27 0.38 -8.99
C GLN A 89 -23.64 0.71 -7.54
N PRO A 90 -24.91 0.75 -7.16
CA PRO A 90 -25.30 0.87 -5.75
C PRO A 90 -24.67 -0.24 -4.92
N LEU A 91 -24.16 0.08 -3.74
CA LEU A 91 -23.53 -0.91 -2.84
C LEU A 91 -24.55 -1.93 -2.32
N GLY A 92 -25.81 -1.54 -2.19
CA GLY A 92 -26.92 -2.40 -1.76
C GLY A 92 -28.13 -1.59 -1.31
N GLU A 93 -29.26 -2.27 -1.13
CA GLU A 93 -30.54 -1.63 -0.76
C GLU A 93 -30.50 -0.87 0.59
N ASN A 94 -29.64 -1.31 1.52
CA ASN A 94 -29.49 -0.70 2.84
C ASN A 94 -28.34 0.33 2.91
N ALA A 95 -27.62 0.53 1.81
CA ALA A 95 -26.46 1.41 1.71
C ALA A 95 -26.76 2.64 0.84
N ARG A 96 -27.77 3.42 1.27
CA ARG A 96 -28.21 4.61 0.53
C ARG A 96 -27.08 5.61 0.37
N GLY A 97 -26.92 6.18 -0.83
CA GLY A 97 -25.87 7.13 -1.16
C GLY A 97 -24.48 6.52 -1.26
N GLN A 98 -24.37 5.19 -1.22
CA GLN A 98 -23.09 4.49 -1.36
C GLN A 98 -23.05 3.69 -2.66
N PHE A 99 -21.95 3.84 -3.38
CA PHE A 99 -21.74 3.23 -4.69
C PHE A 99 -20.37 2.57 -4.75
N VAL A 100 -20.25 1.59 -5.61
CA VAL A 100 -18.98 0.92 -5.91
C VAL A 100 -18.76 0.87 -7.41
N ALA A 101 -17.50 0.99 -7.80
CA ALA A 101 -17.07 0.81 -9.19
C ALA A 101 -15.99 -0.27 -9.24
N PRO A 102 -16.32 -1.51 -9.66
CA PRO A 102 -15.40 -2.63 -9.69
C PRO A 102 -14.20 -2.38 -10.63
N ILE A 103 -13.00 -2.70 -10.14
CA ILE A 103 -11.75 -2.58 -10.89
C ILE A 103 -10.75 -3.63 -10.43
N LEU A 104 -9.86 -4.04 -11.33
CA LEU A 104 -8.66 -4.81 -11.03
C LEU A 104 -7.43 -3.93 -11.29
N PRO A 105 -6.83 -3.29 -10.27
CA PRO A 105 -5.56 -2.58 -10.45
C PRO A 105 -4.45 -3.61 -10.73
N THR A 106 -3.78 -3.48 -11.87
CA THR A 106 -2.76 -4.46 -12.29
C THR A 106 -1.34 -4.01 -12.02
N VAL A 107 -1.14 -2.74 -11.68
CA VAL A 107 0.17 -2.12 -11.45
C VAL A 107 0.12 -1.41 -10.10
N ALA A 108 1.21 -1.51 -9.34
CA ALA A 108 1.38 -0.76 -8.11
C ALA A 108 1.71 0.71 -8.42
N GLY A 109 1.25 1.62 -7.56
CA GLY A 109 1.48 3.06 -7.66
C GLY A 109 0.21 3.90 -7.51
N GLU A 110 0.34 5.19 -7.74
CA GLU A 110 -0.73 6.17 -7.57
C GLU A 110 -1.68 6.17 -8.78
N TYR A 111 -2.96 6.00 -8.51
CA TYR A 111 -4.05 6.12 -9.46
C TYR A 111 -4.75 7.47 -9.28
N THR A 112 -5.22 8.05 -10.37
CA THR A 112 -6.02 9.27 -10.33
C THR A 112 -7.46 8.92 -10.71
N LEU A 113 -8.42 9.42 -9.93
CA LEU A 113 -9.84 9.32 -10.21
C LEU A 113 -10.36 10.69 -10.62
N LYS A 114 -11.04 10.76 -11.75
CA LYS A 114 -11.76 11.95 -12.18
C LYS A 114 -13.26 11.69 -12.11
N LEU A 115 -13.95 12.55 -11.34
CA LEU A 115 -15.41 12.61 -11.30
C LEU A 115 -15.87 13.71 -12.25
N GLY A 116 -16.80 13.36 -13.13
CA GLY A 116 -17.39 14.31 -14.07
C GLY A 116 -18.90 14.14 -14.16
N GLY A 117 -19.59 15.18 -14.62
CA GLY A 117 -21.03 15.14 -14.83
C GLY A 117 -21.80 16.07 -13.92
N THR A 118 -22.96 15.62 -13.40
CA THR A 118 -23.81 16.46 -12.53
C THR A 118 -24.43 15.63 -11.39
N LEU A 119 -24.64 16.31 -10.25
CA LEU A 119 -25.48 15.84 -9.13
C LEU A 119 -26.63 16.84 -8.98
N GLY A 120 -27.83 16.46 -9.40
CA GLY A 120 -28.90 17.42 -9.58
C GLY A 120 -28.52 18.54 -10.55
N GLU A 121 -28.54 19.80 -10.10
CA GLU A 121 -28.14 20.96 -10.89
C GLU A 121 -26.63 21.32 -10.72
N THR A 122 -25.92 20.68 -9.80
CA THR A 122 -24.52 20.97 -9.51
C THR A 122 -23.61 20.24 -10.49
N VAL A 123 -22.75 21.01 -11.17
CA VAL A 123 -21.70 20.42 -12.03
C VAL A 123 -20.59 19.87 -11.16
N VAL A 124 -20.21 18.61 -11.43
CA VAL A 124 -19.07 17.92 -10.80
C VAL A 124 -17.94 17.85 -11.82
N ASP A 125 -16.79 18.38 -11.46
CA ASP A 125 -15.52 18.25 -12.17
C ASP A 125 -14.41 18.25 -11.12
N ALA A 126 -14.09 17.07 -10.60
CA ALA A 126 -13.14 16.91 -9.50
C ALA A 126 -12.14 15.81 -9.81
N GLU A 127 -10.93 15.97 -9.30
CA GLU A 127 -9.85 14.99 -9.37
C GLU A 127 -9.46 14.59 -7.95
N VAL A 128 -9.30 13.29 -7.74
CA VAL A 128 -9.06 12.67 -6.43
C VAL A 128 -7.95 11.64 -6.58
N HIS A 129 -7.11 11.52 -5.56
CA HIS A 129 -6.01 10.57 -5.51
C HIS A 129 -6.24 9.59 -4.35
N PRO A 130 -6.89 8.43 -4.58
CA PRO A 130 -7.04 7.43 -3.53
C PRO A 130 -5.68 6.90 -3.09
N GLU A 131 -5.66 6.17 -1.97
CA GLU A 131 -4.42 5.56 -1.49
C GLU A 131 -3.70 4.75 -2.58
N GLU A 132 -2.36 4.75 -2.50
CA GLU A 132 -1.50 4.05 -3.44
C GLU A 132 -1.80 2.54 -3.47
N VAL A 133 -1.84 1.97 -4.67
CA VAL A 133 -1.91 0.52 -4.86
C VAL A 133 -0.54 -0.07 -4.56
N LEU A 134 -0.48 -0.97 -3.58
CA LEU A 134 0.76 -1.61 -3.15
C LEU A 134 1.15 -2.78 -4.05
N PRO A 135 2.44 -3.13 -4.13
CA PRO A 135 2.90 -4.32 -4.83
C PRO A 135 2.30 -5.61 -4.27
N ALA A 136 2.11 -6.62 -5.12
CA ALA A 136 1.49 -7.89 -4.75
C ALA A 136 2.27 -8.68 -3.69
N ASP A 137 3.59 -8.45 -3.57
CA ASP A 137 4.47 -9.10 -2.59
C ASP A 137 4.36 -8.53 -1.17
N THR A 138 3.74 -7.35 -1.02
CA THR A 138 3.55 -6.69 0.29
C THR A 138 2.84 -7.60 1.31
N LEU A 139 1.89 -8.42 0.87
CA LEU A 139 1.14 -9.34 1.74
C LEU A 139 1.63 -10.80 1.68
N GLN A 140 2.72 -11.08 0.96
CA GLN A 140 3.23 -12.46 0.83
C GLN A 140 3.94 -12.91 2.11
N PHE A 141 3.61 -14.11 2.56
CA PHE A 141 4.33 -14.79 3.66
C PHE A 141 4.50 -16.29 3.34
N PRO A 142 5.71 -16.87 3.46
CA PRO A 142 6.98 -16.13 3.59
C PRO A 142 7.25 -15.25 2.37
N SER A 143 7.98 -14.14 2.54
CA SER A 143 8.36 -13.30 1.39
C SER A 143 9.29 -14.09 0.46
N ALA A 144 9.26 -13.79 -0.85
CA ALA A 144 10.12 -14.47 -1.84
C ALA A 144 11.60 -14.34 -1.46
N GLU A 145 12.04 -13.19 -0.97
CA GLU A 145 13.40 -12.97 -0.46
C GLU A 145 13.77 -13.92 0.70
N SER A 146 12.83 -14.15 1.64
CA SER A 146 13.07 -15.07 2.77
C SER A 146 13.15 -16.52 2.31
N ALA A 147 12.41 -16.91 1.28
CA ALA A 147 12.45 -18.26 0.71
C ALA A 147 13.76 -18.52 -0.04
N GLU A 148 14.24 -17.55 -0.83
CA GLU A 148 15.53 -17.65 -1.53
C GLU A 148 16.71 -17.66 -0.57
N GLN A 149 16.67 -16.85 0.50
CA GLN A 149 17.71 -16.82 1.52
C GLN A 149 17.80 -18.12 2.31
N SER A 150 16.66 -18.77 2.58
CA SER A 150 16.61 -20.09 3.22
C SER A 150 17.16 -21.19 2.32
N ALA A 151 16.87 -21.17 1.02
CA ALA A 151 17.38 -22.13 0.04
C ALA A 151 18.91 -21.99 -0.14
N ASN A 152 19.40 -20.74 -0.23
CA ASN A 152 20.82 -20.45 -0.37
C ASN A 152 21.62 -20.76 0.90
N ALA A 153 21.06 -20.59 2.10
CA ALA A 153 21.71 -20.94 3.36
C ALA A 153 22.00 -22.46 3.44
N GLY A 154 21.08 -23.30 2.96
CA GLY A 154 21.28 -24.74 2.88
C GLY A 154 22.43 -25.14 1.96
N MET A 155 22.53 -24.49 0.81
CA MET A 155 23.56 -24.78 -0.20
C MET A 155 24.96 -24.27 0.24
N THR A 156 25.01 -23.14 0.93
CA THR A 156 26.27 -22.58 1.45
C THR A 156 26.84 -23.44 2.56
N ASN A 157 25.99 -23.99 3.42
CA ASN A 157 26.45 -24.83 4.55
C ASN A 157 27.15 -26.12 4.09
N TRP A 158 26.63 -26.83 3.09
CA TRP A 158 27.27 -28.08 2.64
C TRP A 158 28.63 -27.78 1.94
N LEU A 159 28.80 -26.67 1.27
CA LEU A 159 30.08 -26.24 0.69
C LEU A 159 31.13 -25.96 1.77
N ILE A 160 30.73 -25.39 2.90
CA ILE A 160 31.61 -25.20 4.07
C ILE A 160 32.08 -26.56 4.61
N TYR A 161 31.19 -27.52 4.79
CA TYR A 161 31.58 -28.86 5.27
C TYR A 161 32.47 -29.59 4.26
N LEU A 162 32.21 -29.45 2.95
CA LEU A 162 33.05 -30.03 1.91
C LEU A 162 34.47 -29.41 1.92
N SER A 163 34.59 -28.09 2.06
CA SER A 163 35.91 -27.43 2.15
C SER A 163 36.70 -27.85 3.40
N LEU A 164 36.05 -28.00 4.53
CA LEU A 164 36.65 -28.53 5.77
C LEU A 164 37.14 -29.95 5.58
N LEU A 165 36.35 -30.80 4.93
CA LEU A 165 36.75 -32.21 4.68
C LEU A 165 37.99 -32.28 3.78
N ILE A 166 38.03 -31.49 2.69
CA ILE A 166 39.17 -31.42 1.78
C ILE A 166 40.42 -30.93 2.53
N GLY A 167 40.27 -29.90 3.40
CA GLY A 167 41.37 -29.39 4.23
C GLY A 167 41.94 -30.44 5.19
N LEU A 168 41.09 -31.22 5.85
CA LEU A 168 41.52 -32.32 6.74
C LEU A 168 42.26 -33.44 5.99
N ILE A 169 41.79 -33.80 4.79
CA ILE A 169 42.46 -34.79 3.91
C ILE A 169 43.86 -34.31 3.51
N ALA A 170 43.97 -33.03 3.07
CA ALA A 170 45.23 -32.44 2.68
C ALA A 170 46.23 -32.39 3.85
N LEU A 171 45.75 -32.07 5.06
CA LEU A 171 46.57 -32.03 6.26
C LEU A 171 47.08 -33.46 6.63
N GLY A 172 46.22 -34.47 6.53
CA GLY A 172 46.57 -35.88 6.75
C GLY A 172 47.63 -36.38 5.78
N LEU A 173 47.51 -36.07 4.51
CA LEU A 173 48.49 -36.41 3.47
C LEU A 173 49.83 -35.71 3.70
N GLY A 174 49.78 -34.43 4.09
CA GLY A 174 51.00 -33.66 4.42
C GLY A 174 51.80 -34.26 5.59
N VAL A 175 51.11 -34.66 6.68
CA VAL A 175 51.74 -35.29 7.84
C VAL A 175 52.36 -36.65 7.47
N THR A 176 51.69 -37.46 6.66
CA THR A 176 52.23 -38.77 6.23
C THR A 176 53.45 -38.63 5.32
N ALA A 177 53.44 -37.61 4.42
CA ALA A 177 54.59 -37.33 3.57
C ALA A 177 55.79 -36.87 4.37
N LEU A 178 55.61 -36.03 5.40
CA LEU A 178 56.68 -35.57 6.30
C LEU A 178 57.28 -36.72 7.15
N ARG A 179 56.45 -37.70 7.56
CA ARG A 179 56.92 -38.88 8.30
C ARG A 179 57.71 -39.84 7.42
N LYS A 180 57.45 -39.89 6.12
CA LYS A 180 58.15 -40.78 5.19
C LYS A 180 59.51 -40.16 4.68
N ALA A 181 59.67 -38.87 4.87
CA ALA A 181 60.89 -38.12 4.46
C ALA A 181 61.94 -38.03 5.60
N ARG A 182 61.64 -38.53 6.80
CA ARG A 182 62.55 -38.73 7.95
C ARG A 182 62.94 -40.20 8.05
#